data_b4ab771e9ef039daf0642bd17aad0206
#
_entry.id   b4ab771e9ef039daf0642bd17aad0206
#
_cell.length_a   1.000
_cell.length_b   1.000
_cell.length_c   1.000
_cell.angle_alpha   90.00
_cell.angle_beta   90.00
_cell.angle_gamma   90.00
#
_symmetry.space_group_name_H-M   'P 1'
#
loop_
_entity.id
_entity.type
_entity.pdbx_description
1 polymer ?
#
loop_
_entity_poly.entity_id
_entity_poly.type
_entity_poly.pdbx_seq_one_letter_code
_entity_poly.pdbx_strand_id
1 'polypeptide(L)'
;MEKTKKLAVGILAHVDAGKTTLAEGILYKTGQIRKAGRVDHRDAFLDTEELEKARGITIFSKQAVLKLNETEVTLLDTPGHVDFSAEMERTLQVMDYAVLLISGADGVQGHVETLWRLLARYEIPVFLFINKMDQPGTDAEKLLEELQSRLSEHCLNFSQDLQNAELLEELAMCDEDVLEQYLETGSVEEDQILSLIHIS
;
A
#
# COMPACT_ATOMS: atom_id res chain seq x y z
N MET A 1 25.97 1.23 18.59
CA MET A 1 25.14 2.09 17.72
C MET A 1 24.15 1.15 17.07
N GLU A 2 22.89 1.18 17.51
CA GLU A 2 21.81 0.44 16.85
C GLU A 2 21.68 0.95 15.41
N LYS A 3 21.67 0.03 14.45
CA LYS A 3 21.46 0.38 13.05
C LYS A 3 19.98 0.71 12.87
N THR A 4 19.65 1.98 12.72
CA THR A 4 18.30 2.40 12.32
C THR A 4 17.96 1.67 11.01
N LYS A 5 16.87 0.89 11.02
CA LYS A 5 16.36 0.23 9.82
C LYS A 5 15.84 1.30 8.86
N LYS A 6 16.16 1.21 7.58
CA LYS A 6 15.67 2.13 6.55
C LYS A 6 14.82 1.35 5.57
N LEU A 7 13.64 1.88 5.26
CA LEU A 7 12.69 1.29 4.33
C LEU A 7 12.21 2.34 3.33
N ALA A 8 12.09 1.96 2.06
CA ALA A 8 11.46 2.75 1.02
C ALA A 8 10.09 2.15 0.70
N VAL A 9 9.03 2.90 0.97
CA VAL A 9 7.64 2.46 0.78
C VAL A 9 6.96 3.32 -0.26
N GLY A 10 6.55 2.72 -1.37
CA GLY A 10 5.83 3.41 -2.44
C GLY A 10 4.32 3.40 -2.23
N ILE A 11 3.64 4.51 -2.54
CA ILE A 11 2.18 4.55 -2.63
C ILE A 11 1.80 4.63 -4.10
N LEU A 12 1.08 3.62 -4.58
CA LEU A 12 0.57 3.52 -5.95
C LEU A 12 -0.95 3.51 -5.90
N ALA A 13 -1.58 4.11 -6.89
CA ALA A 13 -3.04 4.16 -6.93
C ALA A 13 -3.54 4.45 -8.34
N HIS A 14 -4.78 4.05 -8.61
CA HIS A 14 -5.54 4.65 -9.71
C HIS A 14 -5.87 6.12 -9.41
N VAL A 15 -6.10 6.90 -10.46
CA VAL A 15 -6.52 8.31 -10.33
C VAL A 15 -7.75 8.40 -9.44
N ASP A 16 -7.81 9.41 -8.60
CA ASP A 16 -8.89 9.69 -7.65
C ASP A 16 -9.11 8.64 -6.54
N ALA A 17 -8.27 7.62 -6.41
CA ALA A 17 -8.38 6.67 -5.30
C ALA A 17 -8.05 7.28 -3.92
N GLY A 18 -7.45 8.48 -3.88
CA GLY A 18 -7.12 9.20 -2.65
C GLY A 18 -5.66 9.09 -2.22
N LYS A 19 -4.74 8.82 -3.15
CA LYS A 19 -3.31 8.63 -2.91
C LYS A 19 -2.68 9.79 -2.13
N THR A 20 -2.81 11.02 -2.63
CA THR A 20 -2.27 12.22 -1.98
C THR A 20 -2.89 12.43 -0.59
N THR A 21 -4.18 12.17 -0.44
CA THR A 21 -4.88 12.28 0.85
C THR A 21 -4.33 11.28 1.89
N LEU A 22 -4.05 10.04 1.47
CA LEU A 22 -3.44 9.03 2.34
C LEU A 22 -2.02 9.44 2.74
N ALA A 23 -1.19 9.85 1.78
CA ALA A 23 0.18 10.30 2.03
C ALA A 23 0.22 11.50 3.01
N GLU A 24 -0.62 12.50 2.79
CA GLU A 24 -0.79 13.64 3.71
C GLU A 24 -1.25 13.20 5.11
N GLY A 25 -2.19 12.25 5.19
CA GLY A 25 -2.66 11.68 6.45
C GLY A 25 -1.55 10.99 7.24
N ILE A 26 -0.70 10.23 6.56
CA ILE A 26 0.47 9.57 7.15
C ILE A 26 1.45 10.63 7.68
N LEU A 27 1.80 11.62 6.88
CA LEU A 27 2.73 12.70 7.25
C LEU A 27 2.20 13.53 8.43
N TYR A 28 0.91 13.77 8.48
CA TYR A 28 0.27 14.46 9.59
C TYR A 28 0.31 13.64 10.89
N LYS A 29 -0.07 12.36 10.82
CA LYS A 29 -0.07 11.45 11.99
C LYS A 29 1.34 11.21 12.54
N THR A 30 2.35 11.19 11.68
CA THR A 30 3.76 11.04 12.08
C THR A 30 4.41 12.36 12.51
N GLY A 31 3.67 13.48 12.50
CA GLY A 31 4.13 14.79 12.95
C GLY A 31 5.10 15.48 11.99
N GLN A 32 5.25 14.98 10.76
CA GLN A 32 6.11 15.61 9.75
C GLN A 32 5.52 16.92 9.23
N ILE A 33 4.19 17.00 9.18
CA ILE A 33 3.45 18.21 8.83
C ILE A 33 2.50 18.60 9.97
N ARG A 34 2.32 19.92 10.18
CA ARG A 34 1.47 20.44 11.27
C ARG A 34 -0.02 20.44 10.92
N LYS A 35 -0.36 20.39 9.64
CA LYS A 35 -1.73 20.41 9.12
C LYS A 35 -1.76 19.53 7.88
N ALA A 36 -2.71 18.59 7.83
CA ALA A 36 -2.94 17.82 6.62
C ALA A 36 -3.51 18.75 5.54
N GLY A 37 -2.84 18.81 4.38
CA GLY A 37 -3.33 19.50 3.21
C GLY A 37 -4.47 18.71 2.55
N ARG A 38 -5.24 19.37 1.71
CA ARG A 38 -6.29 18.76 0.90
C ARG A 38 -6.07 19.08 -0.57
N VAL A 39 -6.17 18.06 -1.42
CA VAL A 39 -6.06 18.24 -2.88
C VAL A 39 -7.09 19.24 -3.38
N ASP A 40 -8.32 19.19 -2.86
CA ASP A 40 -9.43 20.11 -3.21
C ASP A 40 -9.11 21.59 -2.87
N HIS A 41 -8.29 21.82 -1.84
CA HIS A 41 -7.86 23.16 -1.43
C HIS A 41 -6.51 23.58 -2.04
N ARG A 42 -5.85 22.72 -2.82
CA ARG A 42 -4.54 22.97 -3.45
C ARG A 42 -3.44 23.33 -2.45
N ASP A 43 -3.54 22.82 -1.22
CA ASP A 43 -2.59 23.08 -0.13
C ASP A 43 -1.86 21.81 0.35
N ALA A 44 -1.93 20.72 -0.42
CA ALA A 44 -1.23 19.47 -0.13
C ALA A 44 0.29 19.65 -0.16
N PHE A 45 0.99 19.14 0.85
CA PHE A 45 2.43 19.28 1.01
C PHE A 45 3.24 18.64 -0.12
N LEU A 46 2.76 17.51 -0.62
CA LEU A 46 3.40 16.78 -1.71
C LEU A 46 3.08 17.32 -3.09
N ASP A 47 1.99 18.07 -3.29
CA ASP A 47 1.60 18.65 -4.58
C ASP A 47 2.13 20.08 -4.72
N THR A 48 3.42 20.22 -5.02
CA THR A 48 4.11 21.52 -5.08
C THR A 48 4.09 22.16 -6.47
N GLU A 49 3.99 21.37 -7.53
CA GLU A 49 4.02 21.85 -8.90
C GLU A 49 2.68 22.43 -9.35
N GLU A 50 2.71 23.57 -10.04
CA GLU A 50 1.49 24.25 -10.50
C GLU A 50 0.65 23.38 -11.46
N LEU A 51 1.30 22.56 -12.30
CA LEU A 51 0.62 21.64 -13.22
C LEU A 51 -0.09 20.52 -12.48
N GLU A 52 0.49 20.00 -11.40
CA GLU A 52 -0.10 18.97 -10.55
C GLU A 52 -1.33 19.51 -9.84
N LYS A 53 -1.20 20.71 -9.24
CA LYS A 53 -2.30 21.42 -8.58
C LYS A 53 -3.45 21.76 -9.54
N ALA A 54 -3.13 22.14 -10.78
CA ALA A 54 -4.13 22.50 -11.78
C ALA A 54 -4.93 21.28 -12.27
N ARG A 55 -4.31 20.09 -12.32
CA ARG A 55 -4.90 18.85 -12.83
C ARG A 55 -5.37 17.91 -11.72
N GLY A 56 -4.97 18.15 -10.47
CA GLY A 56 -5.26 17.27 -9.33
C GLY A 56 -4.58 15.89 -9.43
N ILE A 57 -3.44 15.80 -10.12
CA ILE A 57 -2.69 14.56 -10.34
C ILE A 57 -1.22 14.74 -10.00
N THR A 58 -0.57 13.69 -9.51
CA THR A 58 0.89 13.64 -9.30
C THR A 58 1.57 13.30 -10.63
N ILE A 59 2.53 14.12 -11.04
CA ILE A 59 3.28 13.96 -12.30
C ILE A 59 4.69 13.43 -12.02
N PHE A 60 5.33 13.90 -10.96
CA PHE A 60 6.66 13.49 -10.55
C PHE A 60 6.62 12.71 -9.24
N SER A 61 7.46 11.70 -9.12
CA SER A 61 7.64 10.98 -7.86
C SER A 61 8.22 11.90 -6.80
N LYS A 62 7.57 11.97 -5.65
CA LYS A 62 7.98 12.79 -4.51
C LYS A 62 8.32 11.90 -3.33
N GLN A 63 9.18 12.40 -2.47
CA GLN A 63 9.61 11.63 -1.30
C GLN A 63 9.44 12.45 -0.03
N ALA A 64 9.06 11.76 1.03
CA ALA A 64 9.05 12.29 2.39
C ALA A 64 9.66 11.26 3.33
N VAL A 65 10.53 11.71 4.24
CA VAL A 65 11.15 10.85 5.24
C VAL A 65 10.39 10.99 6.54
N LEU A 66 9.99 9.88 7.13
CA LEU A 66 9.31 9.83 8.41
C LEU A 66 9.97 8.79 9.33
N LYS A 67 9.80 8.95 10.63
CA LYS A 67 10.32 8.01 11.63
C LYS A 67 9.14 7.29 12.29
N LEU A 68 9.18 5.97 12.25
CA LEU A 68 8.27 5.08 12.96
C LEU A 68 9.10 4.23 13.91
N ASN A 69 9.00 4.51 15.20
CA ASN A 69 9.84 3.89 16.23
C ASN A 69 11.35 4.02 15.86
N GLU A 70 12.05 2.91 15.67
CA GLU A 70 13.47 2.85 15.29
C GLU A 70 13.71 2.73 13.79
N THR A 71 12.63 2.79 12.99
CA THR A 71 12.69 2.66 11.53
C THR A 71 12.53 4.03 10.87
N GLU A 72 13.44 4.35 9.96
CA GLU A 72 13.32 5.50 9.04
C GLU A 72 12.63 5.02 7.77
N VAL A 73 11.46 5.55 7.49
CA VAL A 73 10.68 5.20 6.30
C VAL A 73 10.74 6.35 5.31
N THR A 74 11.21 6.09 4.10
CA THR A 74 11.10 6.99 2.95
C THR A 74 9.81 6.67 2.22
N LEU A 75 8.82 7.54 2.34
CA LEU A 75 7.56 7.45 1.63
C LEU A 75 7.74 8.01 0.22
N LEU A 76 7.42 7.22 -0.80
CA LEU A 76 7.51 7.59 -2.21
C LEU A 76 6.10 7.75 -2.77
N ASP A 77 5.71 8.98 -3.08
CA ASP A 77 4.45 9.28 -3.76
C ASP A 77 4.66 9.21 -5.27
N THR A 78 4.08 8.19 -5.92
CA THR A 78 4.31 7.90 -7.34
C THR A 78 3.22 8.49 -8.23
N PRO A 79 3.54 8.84 -9.49
CA PRO A 79 2.53 9.20 -10.47
C PRO A 79 1.48 8.11 -10.64
N GLY A 80 0.19 8.48 -10.56
CA GLY A 80 -0.93 7.54 -10.74
C GLY A 80 -1.38 7.39 -12.20
N HIS A 81 -0.77 8.10 -13.15
CA HIS A 81 -1.17 8.11 -14.55
C HIS A 81 -0.25 7.23 -15.40
N VAL A 82 -0.83 6.45 -16.32
CA VAL A 82 -0.09 5.54 -17.22
C VAL A 82 0.93 6.26 -18.12
N ASP A 83 0.72 7.55 -18.39
CA ASP A 83 1.61 8.36 -19.23
C ASP A 83 2.98 8.64 -18.59
N PHE A 84 3.13 8.35 -17.28
CA PHE A 84 4.38 8.57 -16.52
C PHE A 84 5.10 7.26 -16.16
N SER A 85 4.94 6.23 -16.98
CA SER A 85 5.48 4.89 -16.74
C SER A 85 6.99 4.84 -16.48
N ALA A 86 7.78 5.65 -17.18
CA ALA A 86 9.23 5.70 -17.03
C ALA A 86 9.67 6.23 -15.64
N GLU A 87 8.94 7.21 -15.09
CA GLU A 87 9.18 7.73 -13.73
C GLU A 87 8.77 6.71 -12.69
N MET A 88 7.64 6.05 -12.91
CA MET A 88 7.16 4.97 -12.04
C MET A 88 8.17 3.81 -11.99
N GLU A 89 8.65 3.32 -13.15
CA GLU A 89 9.61 2.22 -13.19
C GLU A 89 10.92 2.52 -12.47
N ARG A 90 11.42 3.76 -12.54
CA ARG A 90 12.60 4.18 -11.76
C ARG A 90 12.33 4.14 -10.27
N THR A 91 11.14 4.55 -9.86
CA THR A 91 10.77 4.56 -8.45
C THR A 91 10.60 3.14 -7.91
N LEU A 92 10.04 2.22 -8.71
CA LEU A 92 9.91 0.81 -8.34
C LEU A 92 11.25 0.15 -7.99
N GLN A 93 12.33 0.48 -8.71
CA GLN A 93 13.66 -0.11 -8.49
C GLN A 93 14.26 0.19 -7.11
N VAL A 94 13.74 1.16 -6.38
CA VAL A 94 14.24 1.57 -5.06
C VAL A 94 13.24 1.30 -3.93
N MET A 95 12.10 0.67 -4.22
CA MET A 95 11.09 0.31 -3.23
C MET A 95 11.42 -1.01 -2.54
N ASP A 96 11.28 -1.03 -1.22
CA ASP A 96 11.27 -2.27 -0.43
C ASP A 96 9.86 -2.84 -0.31
N TYR A 97 8.83 -1.96 -0.24
CA TYR A 97 7.42 -2.31 -0.14
C TYR A 97 6.55 -1.34 -0.93
N ALA A 98 5.39 -1.79 -1.35
CA ALA A 98 4.38 -0.95 -1.99
C ALA A 98 3.04 -0.99 -1.23
N VAL A 99 2.38 0.16 -1.16
CA VAL A 99 0.98 0.27 -0.77
C VAL A 99 0.18 0.56 -2.03
N LEU A 100 -0.59 -0.41 -2.50
CA LEU A 100 -1.49 -0.26 -3.63
C LEU A 100 -2.87 0.15 -3.12
N LEU A 101 -3.21 1.41 -3.37
CA LEU A 101 -4.46 2.03 -2.92
C LEU A 101 -5.58 1.76 -3.92
N ILE A 102 -6.69 1.21 -3.44
CA ILE A 102 -7.87 0.87 -4.22
C ILE A 102 -9.07 1.62 -3.64
N SER A 103 -9.92 2.19 -4.49
CA SER A 103 -11.20 2.77 -4.08
C SER A 103 -12.22 1.65 -3.90
N GLY A 104 -12.78 1.52 -2.69
CA GLY A 104 -13.81 0.51 -2.40
C GLY A 104 -15.10 0.70 -3.19
N ALA A 105 -15.39 1.94 -3.61
CA ALA A 105 -16.55 2.23 -4.45
C ALA A 105 -16.36 1.83 -5.92
N ASP A 106 -15.11 1.87 -6.42
CA ASP A 106 -14.80 1.61 -7.82
C ASP A 106 -14.30 0.17 -8.06
N GLY A 107 -13.88 -0.54 -7.00
CA GLY A 107 -13.34 -1.89 -7.06
C GLY A 107 -12.01 -1.99 -7.81
N VAL A 108 -11.70 -3.18 -8.31
CA VAL A 108 -10.47 -3.47 -9.05
C VAL A 108 -10.61 -3.01 -10.50
N GLN A 109 -9.99 -1.90 -10.83
CA GLN A 109 -9.98 -1.37 -12.21
C GLN A 109 -8.79 -1.91 -13.01
N GLY A 110 -8.86 -1.87 -14.34
CA GLY A 110 -7.78 -2.36 -15.22
C GLY A 110 -6.42 -1.73 -14.98
N HIS A 111 -6.39 -0.47 -14.50
CA HIS A 111 -5.15 0.18 -14.11
C HIS A 111 -4.56 -0.43 -12.83
N VAL A 112 -5.39 -0.81 -11.86
CA VAL A 112 -4.96 -1.52 -10.64
C VAL A 112 -4.32 -2.85 -10.99
N GLU A 113 -4.92 -3.64 -11.90
CA GLU A 113 -4.31 -4.89 -12.39
C GLU A 113 -2.98 -4.66 -13.10
N THR A 114 -2.85 -3.55 -13.84
CA THR A 114 -1.59 -3.20 -14.49
C THR A 114 -0.50 -2.88 -13.47
N LEU A 115 -0.83 -2.12 -12.42
CA LEU A 115 0.09 -1.82 -11.32
C LEU A 115 0.46 -3.09 -10.55
N TRP A 116 -0.51 -3.96 -10.27
CA TRP A 116 -0.29 -5.25 -9.62
C TRP A 116 0.72 -6.11 -10.39
N ARG A 117 0.50 -6.31 -11.70
CA ARG A 117 1.44 -7.07 -12.55
C ARG A 117 2.82 -6.43 -12.62
N LEU A 118 2.89 -5.10 -12.58
CA LEU A 118 4.16 -4.39 -12.57
C LEU A 118 4.91 -4.62 -11.25
N LEU A 119 4.24 -4.52 -10.12
CA LEU A 119 4.80 -4.79 -8.79
C LEU A 119 5.28 -6.24 -8.68
N ALA A 120 4.48 -7.20 -9.13
CA ALA A 120 4.86 -8.61 -9.18
C ALA A 120 6.09 -8.86 -10.06
N ARG A 121 6.20 -8.17 -11.21
CA ARG A 121 7.37 -8.29 -12.09
C ARG A 121 8.68 -7.80 -11.43
N TYR A 122 8.58 -6.82 -10.54
CA TYR A 122 9.72 -6.29 -9.78
C TYR A 122 9.89 -6.98 -8.42
N GLU A 123 9.08 -8.01 -8.13
CA GLU A 123 9.10 -8.77 -6.87
C GLU A 123 8.96 -7.87 -5.62
N ILE A 124 8.12 -6.82 -5.72
CA ILE A 124 7.89 -5.87 -4.64
C ILE A 124 6.71 -6.36 -3.81
N PRO A 125 6.88 -6.60 -2.50
CA PRO A 125 5.78 -6.96 -1.60
C PRO A 125 4.72 -5.86 -1.55
N VAL A 126 3.43 -6.24 -1.60
CA VAL A 126 2.32 -5.31 -1.75
C VAL A 126 1.35 -5.41 -0.58
N PHE A 127 1.07 -4.25 0.03
CA PHE A 127 -0.08 -4.07 0.90
C PHE A 127 -1.21 -3.42 0.12
N LEU A 128 -2.38 -4.05 0.10
CA LEU A 128 -3.58 -3.47 -0.47
C LEU A 128 -4.25 -2.57 0.58
N PHE A 129 -4.44 -1.30 0.26
CA PHE A 129 -5.16 -0.37 1.12
C PHE A 129 -6.49 0.04 0.46
N ILE A 130 -7.59 -0.38 1.06
CA ILE A 130 -8.92 -0.09 0.55
C ILE A 130 -9.43 1.21 1.16
N ASN A 131 -9.60 2.21 0.31
CA ASN A 131 -10.06 3.54 0.69
C ASN A 131 -11.53 3.77 0.30
N LYS A 132 -12.15 4.83 0.80
CA LYS A 132 -13.52 5.24 0.48
C LYS A 132 -14.59 4.19 0.80
N MET A 133 -14.38 3.38 1.84
CA MET A 133 -15.36 2.39 2.31
C MET A 133 -16.60 3.02 2.96
N ASP A 134 -16.58 4.33 3.20
CA ASP A 134 -17.70 5.15 3.68
C ASP A 134 -18.72 5.51 2.58
N GLN A 135 -18.42 5.22 1.32
CA GLN A 135 -19.31 5.51 0.21
C GLN A 135 -20.47 4.49 0.11
N PRO A 136 -21.68 4.94 -0.30
CA PRO A 136 -22.81 4.02 -0.47
C PRO A 136 -22.53 2.92 -1.49
N GLY A 137 -22.89 1.69 -1.16
CA GLY A 137 -22.74 0.54 -2.05
C GLY A 137 -21.41 -0.21 -1.93
N THR A 138 -20.50 0.23 -1.05
CA THR A 138 -19.28 -0.53 -0.73
C THR A 138 -19.61 -1.73 0.14
N ASP A 139 -18.96 -2.85 -0.15
CA ASP A 139 -19.12 -4.12 0.55
C ASP A 139 -17.74 -4.77 0.67
N ALA A 140 -17.24 -4.94 1.88
CA ALA A 140 -15.89 -5.42 2.11
C ALA A 140 -15.71 -6.89 1.71
N GLU A 141 -16.72 -7.74 1.91
CA GLU A 141 -16.65 -9.16 1.57
C GLU A 141 -16.61 -9.35 0.05
N LYS A 142 -17.52 -8.69 -0.68
CA LYS A 142 -17.53 -8.73 -2.16
C LYS A 142 -16.26 -8.17 -2.76
N LEU A 143 -15.70 -7.12 -2.15
CA LEU A 143 -14.45 -6.55 -2.62
C LEU A 143 -13.28 -7.50 -2.38
N LEU A 144 -13.25 -8.20 -1.25
CA LEU A 144 -12.23 -9.22 -1.00
C LEU A 144 -12.31 -10.36 -2.03
N GLU A 145 -13.52 -10.85 -2.34
CA GLU A 145 -13.75 -11.84 -3.40
C GLU A 145 -13.26 -11.32 -4.77
N GLU A 146 -13.51 -10.05 -5.10
CA GLU A 146 -13.01 -9.42 -6.31
C GLU A 146 -11.49 -9.34 -6.35
N LEU A 147 -10.84 -8.95 -5.24
CA LEU A 147 -9.39 -8.91 -5.10
C LEU A 147 -8.78 -10.30 -5.29
N GLN A 148 -9.36 -11.30 -4.63
CA GLN A 148 -8.93 -12.69 -4.75
C GLN A 148 -9.05 -13.23 -6.18
N SER A 149 -10.13 -12.91 -6.87
CA SER A 149 -10.36 -13.40 -8.24
C SER A 149 -9.52 -12.69 -9.31
N ARG A 150 -9.17 -11.41 -9.12
CA ARG A 150 -8.54 -10.56 -10.14
C ARG A 150 -7.07 -10.27 -9.91
N LEU A 151 -6.61 -10.28 -8.66
CA LEU A 151 -5.22 -9.97 -8.31
C LEU A 151 -4.49 -11.24 -7.83
N SER A 152 -4.89 -11.81 -6.70
CA SER A 152 -4.29 -13.03 -6.15
C SER A 152 -5.26 -13.72 -5.20
N GLU A 153 -5.40 -15.04 -5.32
CA GLU A 153 -6.20 -15.87 -4.40
C GLU A 153 -5.70 -15.79 -2.93
N HIS A 154 -4.45 -15.36 -2.73
CA HIS A 154 -3.83 -15.16 -1.42
C HIS A 154 -4.07 -13.77 -0.81
N CYS A 155 -5.04 -12.98 -1.34
CA CYS A 155 -5.42 -11.73 -0.70
C CYS A 155 -6.12 -11.99 0.63
N LEU A 156 -5.53 -11.51 1.73
CA LEU A 156 -6.05 -11.68 3.09
C LEU A 156 -6.47 -10.35 3.71
N ASN A 157 -7.51 -10.37 4.55
CA ASN A 157 -8.03 -9.18 5.22
C ASN A 157 -7.36 -8.97 6.60
N PHE A 158 -6.40 -8.06 6.66
CA PHE A 158 -5.67 -7.67 7.88
C PHE A 158 -6.40 -6.60 8.72
N SER A 159 -7.63 -6.20 8.40
CA SER A 159 -8.38 -5.25 9.22
C SER A 159 -8.94 -5.87 10.50
N GLN A 160 -8.91 -7.19 10.60
CA GLN A 160 -9.26 -7.96 11.78
C GLN A 160 -8.06 -8.09 12.72
N ASP A 161 -8.31 -8.62 13.93
CA ASP A 161 -7.24 -8.90 14.88
C ASP A 161 -6.25 -9.91 14.25
N LEU A 162 -4.97 -9.56 14.23
CA LEU A 162 -3.89 -10.44 13.73
C LEU A 162 -3.76 -11.75 14.53
N GLN A 163 -4.41 -11.85 15.69
CA GLN A 163 -4.49 -13.07 16.48
C GLN A 163 -5.76 -13.90 16.20
N ASN A 164 -6.54 -13.52 15.19
CA ASN A 164 -7.67 -14.33 14.76
C ASN A 164 -7.18 -15.67 14.20
N ALA A 165 -7.68 -16.77 14.74
CA ALA A 165 -7.25 -18.12 14.36
C ALA A 165 -7.48 -18.43 12.87
N GLU A 166 -8.57 -17.94 12.28
CA GLU A 166 -8.86 -18.13 10.85
C GLU A 166 -7.82 -17.42 9.98
N LEU A 167 -7.44 -16.18 10.32
CA LEU A 167 -6.41 -15.42 9.60
C LEU A 167 -5.04 -16.09 9.73
N LEU A 168 -4.69 -16.59 10.91
CA LEU A 168 -3.42 -17.28 11.14
C LEU A 168 -3.35 -18.62 10.38
N GLU A 169 -4.45 -19.33 10.27
CA GLU A 169 -4.55 -20.57 9.50
C GLU A 169 -4.39 -20.27 7.99
N GLU A 170 -5.08 -19.26 7.46
CA GLU A 170 -4.94 -18.81 6.08
C GLU A 170 -3.51 -18.35 5.75
N LEU A 171 -2.88 -17.61 6.66
CA LEU A 171 -1.48 -17.19 6.53
C LEU A 171 -0.53 -18.40 6.52
N ALA A 172 -0.72 -19.34 7.43
CA ALA A 172 0.10 -20.54 7.52
C ALA A 172 0.00 -21.40 6.25
N MET A 173 -1.17 -21.43 5.61
CA MET A 173 -1.37 -22.18 4.35
C MET A 173 -0.59 -21.59 3.16
N CYS A 174 -0.08 -20.36 3.26
CA CYS A 174 0.68 -19.73 2.17
C CYS A 174 2.14 -20.22 2.08
N ASP A 175 2.67 -20.90 3.13
CA ASP A 175 4.06 -21.36 3.18
C ASP A 175 4.19 -22.65 4.00
N GLU A 176 4.91 -23.65 3.47
CA GLU A 176 5.02 -24.97 4.12
C GLU A 176 5.75 -24.91 5.47
N ASP A 177 6.81 -24.10 5.59
CA ASP A 177 7.58 -23.98 6.84
C ASP A 177 6.76 -23.28 7.93
N VAL A 178 5.99 -22.27 7.54
CA VAL A 178 5.07 -21.55 8.46
C VAL A 178 3.90 -22.43 8.87
N LEU A 179 3.38 -23.26 7.97
CA LEU A 179 2.32 -24.22 8.27
C LEU A 179 2.80 -25.25 9.29
N GLU A 180 4.01 -25.82 9.12
CA GLU A 180 4.57 -26.78 10.08
C GLU A 180 4.69 -26.16 11.48
N GLN A 181 5.22 -24.95 11.56
CA GLN A 181 5.34 -24.22 12.83
C GLN A 181 3.97 -23.90 13.44
N TYR A 182 3.00 -23.46 12.64
CA TYR A 182 1.64 -23.19 13.12
C TYR A 182 0.97 -24.44 13.68
N LEU A 183 1.14 -25.59 13.03
CA LEU A 183 0.63 -26.87 13.53
C LEU A 183 1.27 -27.31 14.85
N GLU A 184 2.54 -26.95 15.08
CA GLU A 184 3.25 -27.28 16.32
C GLU A 184 2.93 -26.29 17.47
N THR A 185 2.83 -24.99 17.17
CA THR A 185 2.77 -23.92 18.19
C THR A 185 1.39 -23.28 18.33
N GLY A 186 0.53 -23.38 17.31
CA GLY A 186 -0.75 -22.70 17.21
C GLY A 186 -0.62 -21.19 16.99
N SER A 187 0.57 -20.70 16.59
CA SER A 187 0.83 -19.27 16.39
C SER A 187 1.80 -19.05 15.22
N VAL A 188 1.69 -17.87 14.61
CA VAL A 188 2.62 -17.35 13.60
C VAL A 188 3.25 -16.09 14.16
N GLU A 189 4.57 -15.95 14.04
CA GLU A 189 5.28 -14.78 14.53
C GLU A 189 5.12 -13.58 13.55
N GLU A 190 5.13 -12.34 14.08
CA GLU A 190 4.96 -11.13 13.27
C GLU A 190 6.01 -11.02 12.14
N ASP A 191 7.24 -11.40 12.40
CA ASP A 191 8.31 -11.39 11.40
C ASP A 191 8.04 -12.39 10.25
N GLN A 192 7.36 -13.49 10.54
CA GLN A 192 6.96 -14.48 9.52
C GLN A 192 5.79 -13.97 8.70
N ILE A 193 4.80 -13.32 9.31
CA ILE A 193 3.70 -12.67 8.59
C ILE A 193 4.25 -11.69 7.55
N LEU A 194 5.23 -10.87 7.94
CA LEU A 194 5.88 -9.92 7.03
C LEU A 194 6.68 -10.62 5.92
N SER A 195 7.26 -11.78 6.18
CA SER A 195 7.97 -12.56 5.16
C SER A 195 7.03 -13.21 4.15
N LEU A 196 5.84 -13.65 4.59
CA LEU A 196 4.81 -14.24 3.70
C LEU A 196 4.29 -13.24 2.68
N ILE A 197 4.15 -11.97 3.04
CA ILE A 197 3.76 -10.88 2.12
C ILE A 197 4.78 -10.75 0.97
N HIS A 198 6.02 -11.22 1.16
CA HIS A 198 7.08 -11.17 0.15
C HIS A 198 7.00 -12.31 -0.87
N ILE A 199 6.28 -13.38 -0.57
CA ILE A 199 6.25 -14.63 -1.36
C ILE A 199 4.98 -14.75 -2.22
N SER A 200 3.92 -14.03 -1.88
CA SER A 200 2.59 -14.12 -2.51
C SER A 200 2.40 -13.23 -3.73
#